data_0f53a3353cdc0a0fc5650a9dacf43a44
#
_entry.id   0f53a3353cdc0a0fc5650a9dacf43a44
#
_cell.length_a   1.000
_cell.length_b   1.000
_cell.length_c   1.000
_cell.angle_alpha   90.00
_cell.angle_beta   90.00
_cell.angle_gamma   90.00
#
_symmetry.space_group_name_H-M   'P 1'
#
loop_
_entity.id
_entity.type
_entity.pdbx_description
1 polymer ?
#
loop_
_entity_poly.entity_id
_entity_poly.type
_entity_poly.pdbx_seq_one_letter_code
_entity_poly.pdbx_strand_id
1 'polypeptide(L)'
;VLDAALAQIPDHHRHGTPILIRADTAGCTREFLTHVRAVRDRAVSCEFSVGWAITVQERAAITAIPKKVWTDAIDADGGHRDGAGLAEITGVLPARALAGYPSGVRVIVRRERPHPGAQLDAFEGADGWRYTAFATDTRVGQLAHLDARHRSHARVEDRIRTAKDTGLDHFPSRSFAINQAWLSVVMVAVDLIAWTQHLLLHGDLAKAEPKTLRYRLLHVAARLTRGQRRCRLRIQRSWPWAHDLATAFTRLAALPAPTG
;
A
#
# COMPACT_ATOMS: atom_id res chain seq x y z
N VAL A 1 -10.65 -7.87 -13.16
CA VAL A 1 -9.62 -6.94 -12.61
C VAL A 1 -8.39 -7.72 -12.17
N LEU A 2 -8.49 -8.74 -11.27
CA LEU A 2 -7.35 -9.49 -10.76
C LEU A 2 -6.56 -10.18 -11.88
N ASP A 3 -7.22 -10.93 -12.78
CA ASP A 3 -6.54 -11.62 -13.87
C ASP A 3 -5.82 -10.65 -14.82
N ALA A 4 -6.43 -9.49 -15.09
CA ALA A 4 -5.80 -8.44 -15.89
C ALA A 4 -4.58 -7.81 -15.20
N ALA A 5 -4.60 -7.70 -13.87
CA ALA A 5 -3.45 -7.23 -13.09
C ALA A 5 -2.32 -8.27 -13.10
N LEU A 6 -2.64 -9.54 -12.90
CA LEU A 6 -1.68 -10.64 -12.94
C LEU A 6 -1.07 -10.82 -14.34
N ALA A 7 -1.82 -10.58 -15.40
CA ALA A 7 -1.34 -10.65 -16.77
C ALA A 7 -0.27 -9.59 -17.10
N GLN A 8 -0.19 -8.50 -16.33
CA GLN A 8 0.84 -7.48 -16.50
C GLN A 8 2.17 -7.84 -15.81
N ILE A 9 2.18 -8.85 -14.94
CA ILE A 9 3.40 -9.34 -14.30
C ILE A 9 4.14 -10.23 -15.30
N PRO A 10 5.44 -9.99 -15.58
CA PRO A 10 6.24 -10.85 -16.43
C PRO A 10 6.17 -12.32 -15.99
N ASP A 11 6.13 -13.25 -16.93
CA ASP A 11 5.87 -14.68 -16.67
C ASP A 11 6.83 -15.28 -15.63
N HIS A 12 8.11 -14.94 -15.69
CA HIS A 12 9.10 -15.44 -14.77
C HIS A 12 8.89 -14.98 -13.32
N HIS A 13 8.30 -13.81 -13.12
CA HIS A 13 7.88 -13.34 -11.80
C HIS A 13 6.53 -13.92 -11.38
N ARG A 14 5.58 -13.99 -12.33
CA ARG A 14 4.23 -14.50 -12.04
C ARG A 14 4.24 -15.96 -11.60
N HIS A 15 5.12 -16.78 -12.17
CA HIS A 15 5.25 -18.20 -11.85
C HIS A 15 6.43 -18.54 -10.93
N GLY A 16 7.40 -17.63 -10.79
CA GLY A 16 8.62 -17.85 -10.00
C GLY A 16 8.66 -17.15 -8.65
N THR A 17 7.74 -16.21 -8.37
CA THR A 17 7.77 -15.41 -7.15
C THR A 17 6.44 -15.54 -6.39
N PRO A 18 6.46 -15.73 -5.04
CA PRO A 18 5.22 -15.71 -4.26
C PRO A 18 4.51 -14.35 -4.34
N ILE A 19 3.23 -14.37 -4.69
CA ILE A 19 2.41 -13.17 -4.85
C ILE A 19 1.43 -13.08 -3.69
N LEU A 20 1.42 -11.94 -2.99
CA LEU A 20 0.41 -11.63 -1.98
C LEU A 20 -0.65 -10.70 -2.56
N ILE A 21 -1.88 -11.20 -2.62
CA ILE A 21 -3.05 -10.42 -3.03
C ILE A 21 -3.64 -9.78 -1.79
N ARG A 22 -3.66 -8.45 -1.76
CA ARG A 22 -4.24 -7.68 -0.66
C ARG A 22 -5.43 -6.87 -1.12
N ALA A 23 -6.44 -6.80 -0.25
CA ALA A 23 -7.61 -5.96 -0.45
C ALA A 23 -8.12 -5.44 0.90
N ASP A 24 -8.92 -4.41 0.86
CA ASP A 24 -9.70 -3.94 2.00
C ASP A 24 -10.88 -4.89 2.30
N THR A 25 -11.76 -4.48 3.20
CA THR A 25 -12.94 -5.26 3.60
C THR A 25 -13.91 -5.51 2.42
N ALA A 26 -13.98 -4.60 1.43
CA ALA A 26 -14.82 -4.78 0.25
C ALA A 26 -14.33 -5.95 -0.63
N GLY A 27 -13.03 -6.26 -0.61
CA GLY A 27 -12.46 -7.43 -1.28
C GLY A 27 -12.67 -8.77 -0.54
N CYS A 28 -13.27 -8.76 0.65
CA CYS A 28 -13.53 -9.98 1.42
C CYS A 28 -14.82 -10.66 1.01
N THR A 29 -14.98 -10.97 -0.28
CA THR A 29 -16.13 -11.72 -0.77
C THR A 29 -15.75 -13.17 -1.03
N ARG A 30 -16.72 -14.07 -0.88
CA ARG A 30 -16.54 -15.51 -1.13
C ARG A 30 -16.09 -15.77 -2.55
N GLU A 31 -16.70 -15.10 -3.49
CA GLU A 31 -16.42 -15.21 -4.93
C GLU A 31 -14.98 -14.77 -5.24
N PHE A 32 -14.56 -13.63 -4.70
CA PHE A 32 -13.21 -13.12 -4.94
C PHE A 32 -12.15 -14.04 -4.33
N LEU A 33 -12.33 -14.50 -3.08
CA LEU A 33 -11.36 -15.37 -2.42
C LEU A 33 -11.30 -16.76 -3.03
N THR A 34 -12.44 -17.28 -3.51
CA THR A 34 -12.49 -18.51 -4.29
C THR A 34 -11.76 -18.36 -5.62
N HIS A 35 -11.92 -17.21 -6.29
CA HIS A 35 -11.20 -16.91 -7.52
C HIS A 35 -9.67 -16.82 -7.28
N VAL A 36 -9.23 -16.15 -6.21
CA VAL A 36 -7.80 -16.12 -5.84
C VAL A 36 -7.26 -17.53 -5.64
N ARG A 37 -8.03 -18.41 -5.00
CA ARG A 37 -7.63 -19.80 -4.80
C ARG A 37 -7.53 -20.56 -6.13
N ALA A 38 -8.47 -20.34 -7.06
CA ALA A 38 -8.43 -20.94 -8.39
C ALA A 38 -7.24 -20.45 -9.24
N VAL A 39 -6.74 -19.23 -9.01
CA VAL A 39 -5.50 -18.73 -9.62
C VAL A 39 -4.29 -19.51 -9.12
N ARG A 40 -4.25 -19.84 -7.83
CA ARG A 40 -3.19 -20.70 -7.26
C ARG A 40 -3.14 -22.08 -7.93
N ASP A 41 -4.31 -22.66 -8.21
CA ASP A 41 -4.40 -23.98 -8.85
C ASP A 41 -3.88 -23.96 -10.31
N ARG A 42 -3.70 -22.76 -10.90
CA ARG A 42 -3.08 -22.54 -12.21
C ARG A 42 -1.56 -22.28 -12.15
N ALA A 43 -0.89 -22.80 -11.14
CA ALA A 43 0.56 -22.67 -10.91
C ALA A 43 1.05 -21.25 -10.62
N VAL A 44 0.19 -20.34 -10.21
CA VAL A 44 0.60 -19.04 -9.69
C VAL A 44 0.69 -19.14 -8.17
N SER A 45 1.89 -19.05 -7.59
CA SER A 45 2.06 -19.07 -6.13
C SER A 45 1.50 -17.80 -5.52
N CYS A 46 0.23 -17.83 -5.10
CA CYS A 46 -0.42 -16.68 -4.50
C CYS A 46 -1.12 -17.01 -3.19
N GLU A 47 -1.14 -16.03 -2.31
CA GLU A 47 -1.87 -16.00 -1.05
C GLU A 47 -2.68 -14.72 -0.97
N PHE A 48 -3.68 -14.66 -0.10
CA PHE A 48 -4.40 -13.43 0.14
C PHE A 48 -4.29 -12.95 1.59
N SER A 49 -4.47 -11.64 1.76
CA SER A 49 -4.64 -10.98 3.04
C SER A 49 -5.61 -9.82 2.86
N VAL A 50 -6.85 -9.99 3.33
CA VAL A 50 -7.96 -9.06 3.05
C VAL A 50 -8.59 -8.59 4.36
N GLY A 51 -9.08 -7.35 4.39
CA GLY A 51 -9.79 -6.83 5.55
C GLY A 51 -11.03 -7.70 5.86
N TRP A 52 -11.31 -7.93 7.15
CA TRP A 52 -12.48 -8.69 7.62
C TRP A 52 -13.38 -7.79 8.44
N ALA A 53 -14.69 -7.83 8.19
CA ALA A 53 -15.65 -7.04 8.93
C ALA A 53 -15.86 -7.60 10.35
N ILE A 54 -15.86 -6.74 11.35
CA ILE A 54 -16.17 -7.10 12.73
C ILE A 54 -17.66 -6.90 12.96
N THR A 55 -18.39 -7.97 12.94
CA THR A 55 -19.83 -8.03 13.20
C THR A 55 -20.12 -8.53 14.63
N VAL A 56 -21.39 -8.76 14.95
CA VAL A 56 -21.78 -9.33 16.24
C VAL A 56 -21.09 -10.67 16.55
N GLN A 57 -20.83 -11.49 15.50
CA GLN A 57 -20.20 -12.81 15.67
C GLN A 57 -18.72 -12.68 16.02
N GLU A 58 -18.01 -11.78 15.36
CA GLU A 58 -16.60 -11.49 15.65
C GLU A 58 -16.44 -10.85 17.03
N ARG A 59 -17.34 -9.93 17.41
CA ARG A 59 -17.34 -9.33 18.76
C ARG A 59 -17.52 -10.38 19.85
N ALA A 60 -18.46 -11.31 19.67
CA ALA A 60 -18.65 -12.43 20.59
C ALA A 60 -17.40 -13.32 20.67
N ALA A 61 -16.77 -13.62 19.55
CA ALA A 61 -15.52 -14.38 19.51
C ALA A 61 -14.38 -13.64 20.22
N ILE A 62 -14.22 -12.34 19.98
CA ILE A 62 -13.20 -11.48 20.63
C ILE A 62 -13.39 -11.49 22.15
N THR A 63 -14.63 -11.34 22.64
CA THR A 63 -14.95 -11.35 24.06
C THR A 63 -14.62 -12.70 24.72
N ALA A 64 -14.77 -13.80 23.98
CA ALA A 64 -14.48 -15.16 24.47
C ALA A 64 -12.98 -15.47 24.56
N ILE A 65 -12.09 -14.66 23.95
CA ILE A 65 -10.64 -14.92 23.96
C ILE A 65 -10.03 -14.57 25.31
N PRO A 66 -9.39 -15.54 26.01
CA PRO A 66 -8.67 -15.25 27.23
C PRO A 66 -7.52 -14.27 27.03
N LYS A 67 -7.28 -13.40 28.04
CA LYS A 67 -6.20 -12.40 27.98
C LYS A 67 -4.82 -12.99 27.61
N LYS A 68 -4.52 -14.19 28.05
CA LYS A 68 -3.24 -14.90 27.80
C LYS A 68 -3.02 -15.36 26.35
N VAL A 69 -4.06 -15.34 25.51
CA VAL A 69 -4.00 -15.75 24.09
C VAL A 69 -3.53 -14.59 23.21
N TRP A 70 -3.70 -13.38 23.68
CA TRP A 70 -3.25 -12.21 22.94
C TRP A 70 -1.72 -12.14 22.95
N THR A 71 -1.13 -12.09 21.75
CA THR A 71 0.31 -11.94 21.52
C THR A 71 0.62 -10.51 21.09
N ASP A 72 1.83 -10.05 21.35
CA ASP A 72 2.25 -8.70 20.97
C ASP A 72 2.29 -8.52 19.45
N ALA A 73 1.93 -7.31 19.01
CA ALA A 73 2.11 -6.88 17.63
C ALA A 73 3.51 -6.30 17.41
N ILE A 74 3.97 -6.27 16.14
CA ILE A 74 5.22 -5.64 15.75
C ILE A 74 4.97 -4.48 14.78
N ASP A 75 5.88 -3.53 14.76
CA ASP A 75 5.90 -2.45 13.78
C ASP A 75 6.48 -2.90 12.42
N ALA A 76 6.51 -1.99 11.47
CA ALA A 76 6.99 -2.27 10.12
C ALA A 76 8.49 -2.60 10.03
N ASP A 77 9.26 -2.15 11.01
CA ASP A 77 10.69 -2.43 11.19
C ASP A 77 10.97 -3.69 12.01
N GLY A 78 9.92 -4.36 12.51
CA GLY A 78 10.01 -5.56 13.34
C GLY A 78 10.12 -5.28 14.85
N GLY A 79 10.16 -4.03 15.27
CA GLY A 79 10.14 -3.63 16.67
C GLY A 79 8.79 -3.92 17.35
N HIS A 80 8.79 -3.98 18.68
CA HIS A 80 7.57 -4.17 19.47
C HIS A 80 6.62 -2.97 19.28
N ARG A 81 5.33 -3.26 19.06
CA ARG A 81 4.28 -2.24 18.94
C ARG A 81 3.53 -2.10 20.26
N ASP A 82 3.89 -1.07 21.02
CA ASP A 82 3.26 -0.79 22.31
C ASP A 82 1.74 -0.61 22.18
N GLY A 83 1.01 -1.19 23.17
CA GLY A 83 -0.43 -1.05 23.23
C GLY A 83 -1.19 -1.75 22.12
N ALA A 84 -0.58 -2.71 21.42
CA ALA A 84 -1.24 -3.52 20.40
C ALA A 84 -1.05 -5.01 20.66
N GLY A 85 -2.10 -5.80 20.42
CA GLY A 85 -2.08 -7.25 20.58
C GLY A 85 -2.87 -7.95 19.48
N LEU A 86 -2.53 -9.19 19.22
CA LEU A 86 -3.06 -10.03 18.15
C LEU A 86 -3.63 -11.33 18.69
N ALA A 87 -4.71 -11.78 18.12
CA ALA A 87 -5.28 -13.10 18.37
C ALA A 87 -5.90 -13.68 17.09
N GLU A 88 -5.83 -15.00 16.94
CA GLU A 88 -6.56 -15.70 15.90
C GLU A 88 -7.92 -16.13 16.44
N ILE A 89 -8.99 -15.75 15.75
CA ILE A 89 -10.36 -16.07 16.17
C ILE A 89 -11.00 -17.17 15.32
N THR A 90 -10.32 -17.71 14.33
CA THR A 90 -10.84 -18.70 13.39
C THR A 90 -11.56 -19.86 14.10
N GLY A 91 -10.94 -20.44 15.12
CA GLY A 91 -11.49 -21.59 15.86
C GLY A 91 -12.61 -21.23 16.84
N VAL A 92 -12.84 -19.95 17.11
CA VAL A 92 -13.89 -19.46 18.03
C VAL A 92 -15.12 -18.95 17.25
N LEU A 93 -14.93 -18.61 15.96
CA LEU A 93 -16.04 -18.20 15.11
C LEU A 93 -17.01 -19.36 14.87
N PRO A 94 -18.34 -19.08 14.83
CA PRO A 94 -19.30 -20.10 14.45
C PRO A 94 -19.07 -20.52 12.98
N ALA A 95 -19.27 -21.82 12.69
CA ALA A 95 -19.03 -22.39 11.35
C ALA A 95 -19.71 -21.62 10.22
N ARG A 96 -20.88 -21.04 10.49
CA ARG A 96 -21.63 -20.20 9.52
C ARG A 96 -20.89 -18.93 9.10
N ALA A 97 -19.99 -18.40 9.96
CA ALA A 97 -19.22 -17.17 9.64
C ALA A 97 -18.23 -17.45 8.50
N LEU A 98 -17.69 -18.66 8.43
CA LEU A 98 -16.74 -19.10 7.40
C LEU A 98 -17.40 -19.90 6.28
N ALA A 99 -18.72 -20.09 6.33
CA ALA A 99 -19.44 -20.86 5.32
C ALA A 99 -19.34 -20.22 3.93
N GLY A 100 -18.92 -20.98 2.92
CA GLY A 100 -18.72 -20.54 1.54
C GLY A 100 -17.41 -19.81 1.26
N TYR A 101 -16.60 -19.58 2.29
CA TYR A 101 -15.20 -19.16 2.09
C TYR A 101 -14.30 -20.36 1.77
N PRO A 102 -13.16 -20.15 1.08
CA PRO A 102 -12.22 -21.25 0.82
C PRO A 102 -11.75 -21.92 2.12
N SER A 103 -11.51 -23.24 2.08
CA SER A 103 -11.03 -23.97 3.25
C SER A 103 -9.68 -23.43 3.74
N GLY A 104 -9.47 -23.44 5.06
CA GLY A 104 -8.20 -22.99 5.67
C GLY A 104 -8.02 -21.46 5.71
N VAL A 105 -9.10 -20.70 5.55
CA VAL A 105 -9.09 -19.26 5.85
C VAL A 105 -8.89 -19.06 7.35
N ARG A 106 -7.96 -18.18 7.70
CA ARG A 106 -7.66 -17.77 9.06
C ARG A 106 -8.16 -16.34 9.25
N VAL A 107 -8.81 -16.07 10.37
CA VAL A 107 -9.25 -14.72 10.75
C VAL A 107 -8.44 -14.26 11.96
N ILE A 108 -7.70 -13.20 11.78
CA ILE A 108 -6.80 -12.63 12.79
C ILE A 108 -7.33 -11.26 13.18
N VAL A 109 -7.42 -11.01 14.48
CA VAL A 109 -7.85 -9.74 15.05
C VAL A 109 -6.66 -9.04 15.69
N ARG A 110 -6.54 -7.76 15.43
CA ARG A 110 -5.66 -6.84 16.15
C ARG A 110 -6.52 -5.96 17.06
N ARG A 111 -6.12 -5.84 18.32
CA ARG A 111 -6.56 -4.78 19.21
C ARG A 111 -5.44 -3.77 19.39
N GLU A 112 -5.77 -2.52 19.51
CA GLU A 112 -4.79 -1.47 19.81
C GLU A 112 -5.40 -0.38 20.68
N ARG A 113 -4.58 0.29 21.47
CA ARG A 113 -5.03 1.45 22.25
C ARG A 113 -5.49 2.53 21.28
N PRO A 114 -6.71 3.06 21.44
CA PRO A 114 -7.20 4.11 20.57
C PRO A 114 -6.34 5.37 20.73
N HIS A 115 -6.02 6.01 19.59
CA HIS A 115 -5.35 7.31 19.63
C HIS A 115 -6.33 8.41 20.15
N PRO A 116 -5.83 9.53 20.70
CA PRO A 116 -6.68 10.65 21.07
C PRO A 116 -7.54 11.12 19.89
N GLY A 117 -8.85 11.20 20.11
CA GLY A 117 -9.82 11.58 19.08
C GLY A 117 -10.29 10.43 18.18
N ALA A 118 -9.92 9.18 18.43
CA ALA A 118 -10.47 8.03 17.72
C ALA A 118 -11.97 7.90 17.97
N GLN A 119 -12.74 7.73 16.88
CA GLN A 119 -14.14 7.38 16.99
C GLN A 119 -14.26 5.88 17.27
N LEU A 120 -14.80 5.55 18.44
CA LEU A 120 -15.04 4.17 18.88
C LEU A 120 -16.52 3.86 18.79
N ASP A 121 -16.86 2.64 18.44
CA ASP A 121 -18.21 2.15 18.57
C ASP A 121 -18.52 1.78 20.05
N ALA A 122 -19.77 1.41 20.35
CA ALA A 122 -20.19 1.10 21.73
C ALA A 122 -19.43 -0.10 22.33
N PHE A 123 -19.05 -1.08 21.50
CA PHE A 123 -18.28 -2.25 21.95
C PHE A 123 -16.83 -1.86 22.26
N GLU A 124 -16.19 -1.13 21.37
CA GLU A 124 -14.82 -0.64 21.54
C GLU A 124 -14.70 0.34 22.72
N GLY A 125 -15.69 1.21 22.88
CA GLY A 125 -15.74 2.16 23.99
C GLY A 125 -15.89 1.49 25.35
N ALA A 126 -16.68 0.41 25.45
CA ALA A 126 -16.86 -0.36 26.67
C ALA A 126 -15.59 -1.17 27.06
N ASP A 127 -14.87 -1.69 26.07
CA ASP A 127 -13.67 -2.53 26.28
C ASP A 127 -12.36 -1.71 26.32
N GLY A 128 -12.39 -0.47 25.84
CA GLY A 128 -11.24 0.44 25.81
C GLY A 128 -10.16 0.07 24.78
N TRP A 129 -10.53 -0.70 23.76
CA TRP A 129 -9.69 -1.12 22.67
C TRP A 129 -10.34 -0.85 21.32
N ARG A 130 -9.54 -0.45 20.35
CA ARG A 130 -9.94 -0.43 18.95
C ARG A 130 -9.60 -1.77 18.30
N TYR A 131 -10.53 -2.30 17.53
CA TYR A 131 -10.38 -3.59 16.88
C TYR A 131 -10.33 -3.47 15.36
N THR A 132 -9.44 -4.24 14.76
CA THR A 132 -9.40 -4.47 13.29
C THR A 132 -9.19 -5.94 13.04
N ALA A 133 -9.75 -6.47 11.95
CA ALA A 133 -9.58 -7.86 11.61
C ALA A 133 -9.20 -8.03 10.14
N PHE A 134 -8.49 -9.09 9.83
CA PHE A 134 -8.20 -9.50 8.47
C PHE A 134 -8.26 -11.02 8.32
N ALA A 135 -8.57 -11.45 7.11
CA ALA A 135 -8.55 -12.85 6.72
C ALA A 135 -7.35 -13.15 5.82
N THR A 136 -6.75 -14.32 6.01
CA THR A 136 -5.64 -14.80 5.17
C THR A 136 -5.72 -16.30 4.97
N ASP A 137 -5.16 -16.80 3.89
CA ASP A 137 -4.98 -18.24 3.65
C ASP A 137 -3.52 -18.70 3.83
N THR A 138 -2.66 -17.82 4.33
CA THR A 138 -1.30 -18.17 4.71
C THR A 138 -1.33 -19.14 5.89
N ARG A 139 -0.88 -20.35 5.66
CA ARG A 139 -0.96 -21.45 6.65
C ARG A 139 0.04 -21.30 7.76
N VAL A 140 1.23 -20.80 7.46
CA VAL A 140 2.37 -20.70 8.38
C VAL A 140 2.71 -19.23 8.67
N GLY A 141 3.39 -19.00 9.78
CA GLY A 141 3.87 -17.67 10.18
C GLY A 141 3.25 -17.20 11.50
N GLN A 142 4.04 -16.43 12.24
CA GLN A 142 3.59 -15.80 13.48
C GLN A 142 2.55 -14.71 13.18
N LEU A 143 1.57 -14.55 14.07
CA LEU A 143 0.50 -13.57 13.92
C LEU A 143 1.06 -12.16 13.74
N ALA A 144 2.13 -11.82 14.45
CA ALA A 144 2.80 -10.52 14.37
C ALA A 144 3.31 -10.20 12.94
N HIS A 145 3.93 -11.19 12.29
CA HIS A 145 4.40 -11.02 10.90
C HIS A 145 3.24 -10.94 9.89
N LEU A 146 2.19 -11.73 10.09
CA LEU A 146 1.02 -11.70 9.21
C LEU A 146 0.30 -10.36 9.31
N ASP A 147 0.17 -9.79 10.52
CA ASP A 147 -0.41 -8.47 10.74
C ASP A 147 0.46 -7.36 10.16
N ALA A 148 1.77 -7.36 10.41
CA ALA A 148 2.68 -6.37 9.85
C ALA A 148 2.65 -6.39 8.31
N ARG A 149 2.61 -7.58 7.71
CA ARG A 149 2.46 -7.78 6.26
C ARG A 149 1.11 -7.26 5.76
N HIS A 150 0.02 -7.50 6.48
CA HIS A 150 -1.30 -6.98 6.14
C HIS A 150 -1.30 -5.44 6.20
N ARG A 151 -0.79 -4.83 7.27
CA ARG A 151 -0.73 -3.36 7.43
C ARG A 151 0.13 -2.65 6.37
N SER A 152 1.07 -3.34 5.73
CA SER A 152 1.83 -2.80 4.60
C SER A 152 0.94 -2.43 3.39
N HIS A 153 -0.38 -2.70 3.43
CA HIS A 153 -1.37 -2.25 2.47
C HIS A 153 -1.42 -0.71 2.36
N ALA A 154 -1.12 0.01 3.42
CA ALA A 154 -1.05 1.48 3.42
C ALA A 154 -0.16 2.06 2.30
N ARG A 155 0.84 1.31 1.81
CA ARG A 155 1.65 1.73 0.65
C ARG A 155 0.84 1.87 -0.65
N VAL A 156 -0.21 1.08 -0.82
CA VAL A 156 -1.11 1.20 -1.99
C VAL A 156 -1.96 2.47 -1.88
N GLU A 157 -2.46 2.78 -0.68
CA GLU A 157 -3.20 4.00 -0.39
C GLU A 157 -2.34 5.24 -0.65
N ASP A 158 -1.06 5.22 -0.25
CA ASP A 158 -0.09 6.28 -0.58
C ASP A 158 0.12 6.44 -2.08
N ARG A 159 0.17 5.34 -2.85
CA ARG A 159 0.27 5.40 -4.31
C ARG A 159 -0.98 5.98 -4.96
N ILE A 160 -2.16 5.62 -4.48
CA ILE A 160 -3.43 6.18 -4.94
C ILE A 160 -3.48 7.69 -4.62
N ARG A 161 -3.07 8.09 -3.42
CA ARG A 161 -2.99 9.51 -3.02
C ARG A 161 -2.02 10.27 -3.91
N THR A 162 -0.83 9.73 -4.16
CA THR A 162 0.16 10.30 -5.09
C THR A 162 -0.42 10.48 -6.48
N ALA A 163 -1.15 9.48 -7.00
CA ALA A 163 -1.79 9.57 -8.31
C ALA A 163 -2.89 10.65 -8.35
N LYS A 164 -3.71 10.75 -7.29
CA LYS A 164 -4.71 11.82 -7.16
C LYS A 164 -4.06 13.21 -7.14
N ASP A 165 -3.01 13.39 -6.35
CA ASP A 165 -2.25 14.65 -6.29
C ASP A 165 -1.53 15.01 -7.61
N THR A 166 -1.33 14.01 -8.48
CA THR A 166 -0.71 14.17 -9.79
C THR A 166 -1.74 14.40 -10.92
N GLY A 167 -3.04 14.22 -10.63
CA GLY A 167 -4.11 14.54 -11.58
C GLY A 167 -5.19 13.47 -11.76
N LEU A 168 -5.12 12.34 -11.04
CA LEU A 168 -6.15 11.31 -11.11
C LEU A 168 -7.47 11.73 -10.44
N ASP A 169 -7.44 12.72 -9.57
CA ASP A 169 -8.61 13.19 -8.81
C ASP A 169 -9.64 13.93 -9.71
N HIS A 170 -9.19 14.47 -10.83
CA HIS A 170 -10.03 15.23 -11.74
C HIS A 170 -9.80 14.83 -13.20
N PHE A 171 -10.79 14.15 -13.76
CA PHE A 171 -10.79 13.84 -15.18
C PHE A 171 -11.15 15.09 -16.03
N PRO A 172 -10.40 15.37 -17.11
CA PRO A 172 -10.56 16.59 -17.90
C PRO A 172 -11.78 16.58 -18.81
N SER A 173 -12.44 15.46 -19.03
CA SER A 173 -13.50 15.31 -20.05
C SER A 173 -14.64 14.39 -19.62
N ARG A 174 -15.76 14.49 -20.33
CA ARG A 174 -16.84 13.51 -20.29
C ARG A 174 -16.59 12.33 -21.26
N SER A 175 -15.63 12.46 -22.17
CA SER A 175 -15.26 11.42 -23.12
C SER A 175 -14.37 10.36 -22.44
N PHE A 176 -14.77 9.10 -22.54
CA PHE A 176 -13.98 7.97 -21.99
C PHE A 176 -12.57 7.89 -22.60
N ALA A 177 -12.45 8.08 -23.93
CA ALA A 177 -11.17 7.99 -24.61
C ALA A 177 -10.17 9.08 -24.15
N ILE A 178 -10.67 10.31 -23.93
CA ILE A 178 -9.85 11.40 -23.42
C ILE A 178 -9.40 11.11 -21.97
N ASN A 179 -10.32 10.61 -21.13
CA ASN A 179 -9.99 10.26 -19.76
C ASN A 179 -9.03 9.07 -19.67
N GLN A 180 -9.10 8.11 -20.60
CA GLN A 180 -8.17 7.00 -20.68
C GLN A 180 -6.76 7.50 -21.05
N ALA A 181 -6.64 8.40 -22.03
CA ALA A 181 -5.36 9.03 -22.35
C ALA A 181 -4.80 9.84 -21.18
N TRP A 182 -5.67 10.60 -20.49
CA TRP A 182 -5.30 11.34 -19.28
C TRP A 182 -4.77 10.42 -18.19
N LEU A 183 -5.46 9.31 -17.91
CA LEU A 183 -5.01 8.31 -16.95
C LEU A 183 -3.61 7.80 -17.29
N SER A 184 -3.34 7.49 -18.55
CA SER A 184 -2.01 7.04 -19.00
C SER A 184 -0.92 8.09 -18.74
N VAL A 185 -1.21 9.37 -19.00
CA VAL A 185 -0.29 10.47 -18.71
C VAL A 185 -0.04 10.61 -17.20
N VAL A 186 -1.09 10.52 -16.39
CA VAL A 186 -0.96 10.57 -14.91
C VAL A 186 -0.10 9.41 -14.41
N MET A 187 -0.28 8.20 -14.92
CA MET A 187 0.53 7.05 -14.50
C MET A 187 2.01 7.22 -14.86
N VAL A 188 2.32 7.71 -16.05
CA VAL A 188 3.71 8.07 -16.44
C VAL A 188 4.28 9.13 -15.50
N ALA A 189 3.50 10.15 -15.15
CA ALA A 189 3.96 11.20 -14.22
C ALA A 189 4.23 10.64 -12.81
N VAL A 190 3.40 9.71 -12.32
CA VAL A 190 3.61 9.01 -11.05
C VAL A 190 4.90 8.19 -11.06
N ASP A 191 5.18 7.47 -12.16
CA ASP A 191 6.42 6.72 -12.31
C ASP A 191 7.65 7.64 -12.36
N LEU A 192 7.58 8.76 -13.09
CA LEU A 192 8.65 9.75 -13.12
C LEU A 192 8.91 10.36 -11.73
N ILE A 193 7.87 10.64 -10.95
CA ILE A 193 8.01 11.10 -9.56
C ILE A 193 8.70 10.03 -8.73
N ALA A 194 8.27 8.77 -8.82
CA ALA A 194 8.87 7.67 -8.08
C ALA A 194 10.35 7.47 -8.42
N TRP A 195 10.71 7.49 -9.70
CA TRP A 195 12.11 7.38 -10.13
C TRP A 195 12.94 8.59 -9.68
N THR A 196 12.40 9.79 -9.77
CA THR A 196 13.06 11.01 -9.26
C THR A 196 13.37 10.87 -7.78
N GLN A 197 12.40 10.42 -6.98
CA GLN A 197 12.58 10.21 -5.55
C GLN A 197 13.60 9.14 -5.24
N HIS A 198 13.56 7.99 -5.91
CA HIS A 198 14.45 6.87 -5.63
C HIS A 198 15.87 7.06 -6.12
N LEU A 199 16.03 7.66 -7.29
CA LEU A 199 17.33 7.70 -7.98
C LEU A 199 18.06 9.04 -7.73
N LEU A 200 17.33 10.13 -7.57
CA LEU A 200 17.91 11.46 -7.64
C LEU A 200 17.86 12.23 -6.32
N LEU A 201 16.87 11.98 -5.45
CA LEU A 201 16.62 12.75 -4.23
C LEU A 201 17.05 12.00 -2.95
N HIS A 202 17.26 12.76 -1.88
CA HIS A 202 17.59 12.22 -0.54
C HIS A 202 16.80 12.94 0.56
N GLY A 203 16.87 12.37 1.76
CA GLY A 203 16.25 12.95 2.96
C GLY A 203 14.75 13.16 2.78
N ASP A 204 14.26 14.31 3.20
CA ASP A 204 12.83 14.65 3.16
C ASP A 204 12.28 14.76 1.75
N LEU A 205 13.08 15.14 0.76
CA LEU A 205 12.62 15.23 -0.62
C LEU A 205 12.35 13.86 -1.25
N ALA A 206 13.09 12.84 -0.84
CA ALA A 206 12.88 11.47 -1.32
C ALA A 206 11.54 10.86 -0.85
N LYS A 207 10.94 11.45 0.20
CA LYS A 207 9.66 11.01 0.79
C LYS A 207 8.55 12.04 0.64
N ALA A 208 8.83 13.17 -0.03
CA ALA A 208 7.91 14.28 -0.11
C ALA A 208 6.72 13.97 -1.04
N GLU A 209 5.54 14.48 -0.69
CA GLU A 209 4.34 14.39 -1.53
C GLU A 209 4.49 15.18 -2.85
N PRO A 210 3.78 14.80 -3.92
CA PRO A 210 3.89 15.45 -5.22
C PRO A 210 3.71 16.97 -5.21
N LYS A 211 2.80 17.49 -4.38
CA LYS A 211 2.58 18.92 -4.20
C LYS A 211 3.82 19.64 -3.65
N THR A 212 4.48 19.00 -2.68
CA THR A 212 5.72 19.51 -2.08
C THR A 212 6.86 19.49 -3.09
N LEU A 213 7.03 18.41 -3.84
CA LEU A 213 8.04 18.30 -4.88
C LEU A 213 7.81 19.35 -5.98
N ARG A 214 6.56 19.52 -6.42
CA ARG A 214 6.20 20.55 -7.39
C ARG A 214 6.64 21.94 -6.92
N TYR A 215 6.33 22.28 -5.67
CA TYR A 215 6.72 23.57 -5.11
C TYR A 215 8.25 23.70 -4.99
N ARG A 216 8.90 22.72 -4.34
CA ARG A 216 10.32 22.83 -3.99
C ARG A 216 11.27 22.69 -5.18
N LEU A 217 10.93 21.88 -6.19
CA LEU A 217 11.81 21.57 -7.31
C LEU A 217 11.37 22.23 -8.63
N LEU A 218 10.06 22.39 -8.87
CA LEU A 218 9.58 22.86 -10.19
C LEU A 218 9.16 24.33 -10.22
N HIS A 219 8.94 24.97 -9.07
CA HIS A 219 8.60 26.41 -9.01
C HIS A 219 9.81 27.34 -8.94
N VAL A 220 11.02 26.81 -9.04
CA VAL A 220 12.22 27.62 -9.06
C VAL A 220 12.33 28.41 -10.38
N ALA A 221 12.64 29.68 -10.28
CA ALA A 221 12.93 30.49 -11.46
C ALA A 221 14.21 29.97 -12.14
N ALA A 222 14.12 29.70 -13.44
CA ALA A 222 15.22 29.14 -14.20
C ALA A 222 15.34 29.81 -15.59
N ARG A 223 16.58 29.93 -16.10
CA ARG A 223 16.87 30.39 -17.47
C ARG A 223 17.59 29.30 -18.24
N LEU A 224 17.06 28.92 -19.40
CA LEU A 224 17.73 28.04 -20.34
C LEU A 224 18.71 28.87 -21.19
N THR A 225 20.00 28.53 -21.13
CA THR A 225 21.06 29.15 -21.92
C THR A 225 21.66 28.13 -22.87
N ARG A 226 21.87 28.53 -24.15
CA ARG A 226 22.50 27.68 -25.17
C ARG A 226 23.81 28.33 -25.58
N GLY A 227 24.87 27.54 -25.70
CA GLY A 227 26.18 28.00 -26.16
C GLY A 227 27.17 26.84 -26.19
N GLN A 228 28.14 26.93 -27.12
CA GLN A 228 29.18 25.91 -27.28
C GLN A 228 28.65 24.47 -27.37
N ARG A 229 27.56 24.23 -28.12
CA ARG A 229 26.85 22.94 -28.25
C ARG A 229 26.29 22.37 -26.92
N ARG A 230 26.19 23.22 -25.87
CA ARG A 230 25.65 22.83 -24.58
C ARG A 230 24.40 23.62 -24.24
N CYS A 231 23.44 22.90 -23.66
CA CYS A 231 22.26 23.51 -23.06
C CYS A 231 22.46 23.52 -21.54
N ARG A 232 22.30 24.69 -20.91
CA ARG A 232 22.48 24.84 -19.47
C ARG A 232 21.22 25.44 -18.88
N LEU A 233 20.69 24.79 -17.86
CA LEU A 233 19.64 25.31 -17.02
C LEU A 233 20.28 26.08 -15.85
N ARG A 234 20.10 27.39 -15.82
CA ARG A 234 20.56 28.25 -14.72
C ARG A 234 19.40 28.51 -13.78
N ILE A 235 19.50 28.02 -12.55
CA ILE A 235 18.50 28.18 -11.49
C ILE A 235 18.94 29.29 -10.53
N GLN A 236 17.97 29.88 -9.83
CA GLN A 236 18.22 30.93 -8.85
C GLN A 236 18.98 30.36 -7.64
N ARG A 237 20.17 30.91 -7.37
CA ARG A 237 21.04 30.41 -6.29
C ARG A 237 20.43 30.57 -4.88
N SER A 238 19.61 31.61 -4.67
CA SER A 238 18.96 31.89 -3.38
C SER A 238 17.73 31.00 -3.13
N TRP A 239 17.34 30.12 -4.07
CA TRP A 239 16.29 29.18 -3.85
C TRP A 239 16.70 28.14 -2.81
N PRO A 240 15.92 27.89 -1.73
CA PRO A 240 16.33 27.02 -0.62
C PRO A 240 16.76 25.62 -1.06
N TRP A 241 16.15 25.07 -2.10
CA TRP A 241 16.44 23.72 -2.63
C TRP A 241 17.26 23.73 -3.93
N ALA A 242 17.96 24.84 -4.22
CA ALA A 242 18.78 24.96 -5.45
C ALA A 242 19.91 23.92 -5.48
N HIS A 243 20.52 23.64 -4.32
CA HIS A 243 21.58 22.64 -4.20
C HIS A 243 21.04 21.21 -4.46
N ASP A 244 19.90 20.85 -3.87
CA ASP A 244 19.28 19.55 -4.06
C ASP A 244 18.93 19.33 -5.53
N LEU A 245 18.36 20.36 -6.18
CA LEU A 245 18.02 20.29 -7.60
C LEU A 245 19.28 20.13 -8.48
N ALA A 246 20.35 20.86 -8.21
CA ALA A 246 21.62 20.72 -8.93
C ALA A 246 22.23 19.33 -8.73
N THR A 247 22.20 18.82 -7.52
CA THR A 247 22.66 17.47 -7.18
C THR A 247 21.83 16.40 -7.90
N ALA A 248 20.49 16.56 -7.96
CA ALA A 248 19.62 15.66 -8.70
C ALA A 248 19.98 15.60 -10.19
N PHE A 249 20.25 16.74 -10.83
CA PHE A 249 20.74 16.78 -12.23
C PHE A 249 22.09 16.09 -12.42
N THR A 250 23.02 16.23 -11.47
CA THR A 250 24.32 15.54 -11.51
C THR A 250 24.13 14.03 -11.46
N ARG A 251 23.25 13.54 -10.58
CA ARG A 251 22.91 12.10 -10.48
C ARG A 251 22.22 11.59 -11.71
N LEU A 252 21.28 12.35 -12.26
CA LEU A 252 20.60 11.99 -13.51
C LEU A 252 21.61 11.80 -14.65
N ALA A 253 22.59 12.69 -14.75
CA ALA A 253 23.65 12.57 -15.76
C ALA A 253 24.61 11.40 -15.53
N ALA A 254 24.69 10.89 -14.32
CA ALA A 254 25.53 9.73 -13.94
C ALA A 254 24.81 8.38 -14.06
N LEU A 255 23.50 8.37 -14.36
CA LEU A 255 22.78 7.11 -14.60
C LEU A 255 23.35 6.39 -15.83
N PRO A 256 23.46 5.05 -15.80
CA PRO A 256 23.91 4.29 -16.95
C PRO A 256 22.97 4.52 -18.13
N ALA A 257 23.54 4.56 -19.32
CA ALA A 257 22.73 4.61 -20.53
C ALA A 257 21.82 3.36 -20.62
N PRO A 258 20.57 3.49 -21.10
CA PRO A 258 19.72 2.33 -21.27
C PRO A 258 20.42 1.34 -22.21
N THR A 259 20.63 0.12 -21.74
CA THR A 259 21.02 -1.01 -22.58
C THR A 259 19.81 -1.38 -23.40
N GLY A 260 19.85 -1.08 -24.70
CA GLY A 260 18.81 -1.44 -25.68
C GLY A 260 18.68 -2.96 -25.87
#